data_d474022460f84c678788836ee0a39c78
#
_entry.id   d474022460f84c678788836ee0a39c78
#
_cell.length_a   1.000
_cell.length_b   1.000
_cell.length_c   1.000
_cell.angle_alpha   90.00
_cell.angle_beta   90.00
_cell.angle_gamma   90.00
#
_symmetry.space_group_name_H-M   'P 1'
#
loop_
_entity.id
_entity.type
_entity.pdbx_description
1 polymer ?
#
loop_
_entity_poly.entity_id
_entity_poly.type
_entity_poly.pdbx_seq_one_letter_code
_entity_poly.pdbx_strand_id
1 'polypeptide(L)'
;NMDSNGLLSSGTGALQAFSLSDQQVQALSDQACKDMDSKATIAPSNSAYTQRLNKIAAALGDNINGQPVNYKVYVAKDVNAFAMANGCIRVYSGLMDLMTDNEVEAVVGHEMGHVALGHVKKGMQVAIGTNALRAAAASAGGIVGSLSQSQLGDLGEKLVNSQFSQRQESEARSEEH
;
A
#
# COMPACT_ATOMS: atom_id res chain seq x y z
N ASN A 1 35.35 -12.04 -17.05
CA ASN A 1 34.68 -11.56 -17.35
C ASN A 1 33.89 -10.32 -17.23
N MET A 2 34.35 -9.33 -17.84
CA MET A 2 33.65 -8.12 -17.86
C MET A 2 32.27 -8.27 -18.47
N ASP A 3 32.13 -9.08 -19.50
CA ASP A 3 30.84 -9.20 -20.15
C ASP A 3 29.81 -9.91 -19.31
N SER A 4 30.18 -11.03 -18.70
CA SER A 4 29.27 -11.77 -17.87
C SER A 4 28.93 -11.02 -16.59
N ASN A 5 30.00 -10.51 -15.93
CA ASN A 5 29.74 -9.70 -14.75
C ASN A 5 29.12 -8.37 -15.11
N GLY A 6 29.49 -7.83 -16.27
CA GLY A 6 28.90 -6.62 -16.78
C GLY A 6 27.42 -6.78 -17.07
N LEU A 7 27.02 -7.92 -17.62
CA LEU A 7 25.62 -8.21 -17.88
C LEU A 7 24.84 -8.36 -16.60
N LEU A 8 25.38 -9.11 -15.63
CA LEU A 8 24.74 -9.24 -14.34
C LEU A 8 24.70 -7.91 -13.60
N SER A 9 25.81 -7.20 -13.62
CA SER A 9 25.88 -5.89 -12.99
C SER A 9 24.97 -4.89 -13.69
N SER A 10 24.93 -4.93 -15.01
CA SER A 10 24.04 -4.06 -15.78
C SER A 10 22.59 -4.40 -15.51
N GLY A 11 22.25 -5.69 -15.41
CA GLY A 11 20.91 -6.11 -15.07
C GLY A 11 20.52 -5.67 -13.68
N THR A 12 21.39 -5.90 -12.70
CA THR A 12 21.17 -5.48 -11.34
C THR A 12 21.20 -3.95 -11.23
N GLY A 13 22.16 -3.33 -11.89
CA GLY A 13 22.27 -1.87 -11.91
C GLY A 13 21.11 -1.21 -12.61
N ALA A 14 20.63 -1.82 -13.71
CA ALA A 14 19.46 -1.30 -14.41
C ALA A 14 18.19 -1.42 -13.55
N LEU A 15 18.03 -2.52 -12.81
CA LEU A 15 16.94 -2.67 -11.87
C LEU A 15 17.04 -1.65 -10.75
N GLN A 16 18.25 -1.40 -10.24
CA GLN A 16 18.46 -0.36 -9.24
C GLN A 16 18.21 1.03 -9.80
N ALA A 17 18.67 1.28 -11.02
CA ALA A 17 18.49 2.56 -11.68
C ALA A 17 17.00 2.85 -11.97
N PHE A 18 16.23 1.83 -12.25
CA PHE A 18 14.80 1.96 -12.52
C PHE A 18 13.94 1.56 -11.35
N SER A 19 14.53 1.28 -10.20
CA SER A 19 13.75 1.05 -9.00
C SER A 19 13.22 2.39 -8.49
N LEU A 20 12.09 2.31 -7.80
CA LEU A 20 11.45 3.51 -7.28
C LEU A 20 12.24 4.08 -6.12
N SER A 21 12.44 5.39 -6.11
CA SER A 21 12.96 6.09 -4.94
C SER A 21 11.87 6.20 -3.89
N ASP A 22 12.25 6.51 -2.66
CA ASP A 22 11.27 6.70 -1.58
C ASP A 22 10.31 7.85 -1.90
N GLN A 23 10.82 8.91 -2.54
CA GLN A 23 9.98 10.03 -2.97
C GLN A 23 8.97 9.61 -4.04
N GLN A 24 9.39 8.78 -4.98
CA GLN A 24 8.48 8.25 -6.01
C GLN A 24 7.43 7.33 -5.41
N VAL A 25 7.83 6.48 -4.47
CA VAL A 25 6.89 5.60 -3.77
C VAL A 25 5.85 6.43 -3.01
N GLN A 26 6.29 7.47 -2.35
CA GLN A 26 5.39 8.37 -1.62
C GLN A 26 4.43 9.07 -2.57
N ALA A 27 4.93 9.59 -3.69
CA ALA A 27 4.10 10.26 -4.69
C ALA A 27 3.07 9.32 -5.32
N LEU A 28 3.47 8.10 -5.64
CA LEU A 28 2.56 7.08 -6.17
C LEU A 28 1.52 6.68 -5.14
N SER A 29 1.94 6.54 -3.89
CA SER A 29 1.02 6.22 -2.79
C SER A 29 0.00 7.34 -2.60
N ASP A 30 0.42 8.60 -2.69
CA ASP A 30 -0.47 9.76 -2.61
C ASP A 30 -1.53 9.68 -3.70
N GLN A 31 -1.11 9.44 -4.95
CA GLN A 31 -2.03 9.40 -6.08
C GLN A 31 -2.96 8.19 -6.00
N ALA A 32 -2.44 7.03 -5.65
CA ALA A 32 -3.25 5.83 -5.51
C ALA A 32 -4.28 5.98 -4.40
N CYS A 33 -3.87 6.51 -3.25
CA CYS A 33 -4.76 6.73 -2.13
C CYS A 33 -5.84 7.77 -2.45
N LYS A 34 -5.45 8.84 -3.12
CA LYS A 34 -6.39 9.88 -3.56
C LYS A 34 -7.43 9.31 -4.51
N ASP A 35 -7.00 8.49 -5.46
CA ASP A 35 -7.90 7.84 -6.40
C ASP A 35 -8.87 6.91 -5.67
N MET A 36 -8.37 6.11 -4.74
CA MET A 36 -9.22 5.19 -3.97
C MET A 36 -10.19 5.92 -3.08
N ASP A 37 -9.75 7.00 -2.42
CA ASP A 37 -10.61 7.84 -1.59
C ASP A 37 -11.74 8.46 -2.43
N SER A 38 -11.44 8.86 -3.66
CA SER A 38 -12.43 9.47 -4.55
C SER A 38 -13.52 8.49 -4.99
N LYS A 39 -13.20 7.21 -5.02
CA LYS A 39 -14.13 6.15 -5.43
C LYS A 39 -14.86 5.51 -4.26
N ALA A 40 -14.41 5.77 -3.04
CA ALA A 40 -14.95 5.16 -1.84
C ALA A 40 -15.93 6.10 -1.13
N THR A 41 -16.79 5.50 -0.30
CA THR A 41 -17.60 6.26 0.65
C THR A 41 -16.82 6.29 1.96
N ILE A 42 -16.30 7.46 2.32
CA ILE A 42 -15.54 7.61 3.54
C ILE A 42 -16.48 7.91 4.69
N ALA A 43 -16.36 7.16 5.79
CA ALA A 43 -17.17 7.38 6.96
C ALA A 43 -16.88 8.78 7.54
N PRO A 44 -17.92 9.58 7.84
CA PRO A 44 -17.70 10.91 8.38
C PRO A 44 -17.08 10.86 9.79
N SER A 45 -16.49 11.95 10.20
CA SER A 45 -15.74 12.02 11.47
C SER A 45 -16.59 11.68 12.69
N ASN A 46 -17.90 11.92 12.61
CA ASN A 46 -18.83 11.61 13.70
C ASN A 46 -19.41 10.19 13.62
N SER A 47 -19.01 9.40 12.66
CA SER A 47 -19.47 8.02 12.50
C SER A 47 -18.93 7.15 13.63
N ALA A 48 -19.73 6.17 14.04
CA ALA A 48 -19.29 5.17 15.02
C ALA A 48 -18.08 4.40 14.53
N TYR A 49 -18.00 4.14 13.23
CA TYR A 49 -16.83 3.48 12.64
C TYR A 49 -15.57 4.32 12.81
N THR A 50 -15.65 5.60 12.49
CA THR A 50 -14.50 6.50 12.60
C THR A 50 -14.05 6.63 14.06
N GLN A 51 -15.00 6.78 14.98
CA GLN A 51 -14.67 6.87 16.40
C GLN A 51 -14.03 5.60 16.92
N ARG A 52 -14.53 4.45 16.49
CA ARG A 52 -13.96 3.16 16.84
C ARG A 52 -12.54 3.01 16.30
N LEU A 53 -12.33 3.37 15.04
CA LEU A 53 -11.00 3.29 14.43
C LEU A 53 -10.02 4.25 15.12
N ASN A 54 -10.47 5.44 15.51
CA ASN A 54 -9.62 6.40 16.22
C ASN A 54 -9.15 5.83 17.56
N LYS A 55 -9.99 5.10 18.25
CA LYS A 55 -9.60 4.41 19.49
C LYS A 55 -8.54 3.35 19.24
N ILE A 56 -8.72 2.56 18.19
CA ILE A 56 -7.77 1.53 17.79
C ILE A 56 -6.45 2.19 17.38
N ALA A 57 -6.54 3.30 16.65
CA ALA A 57 -5.38 4.04 16.17
C ALA A 57 -4.51 4.57 17.32
N ALA A 58 -5.11 4.88 18.45
CA ALA A 58 -4.36 5.35 19.60
C ALA A 58 -3.32 4.32 20.07
N ALA A 59 -3.60 3.03 19.91
CA ALA A 59 -2.66 1.97 20.23
C ALA A 59 -1.64 1.72 19.12
N LEU A 60 -1.99 2.06 17.87
CA LEU A 60 -1.13 1.82 16.72
C LEU A 60 -0.10 2.94 16.48
N GLY A 61 -0.40 4.14 16.95
CA GLY A 61 0.50 5.27 16.81
C GLY A 61 0.14 6.19 15.64
N ASP A 62 0.91 7.26 15.52
CA ASP A 62 0.65 8.35 14.57
C ASP A 62 1.69 8.46 13.46
N ASN A 63 2.63 7.50 13.39
CA ASN A 63 3.65 7.52 12.34
C ASN A 63 4.14 6.12 12.00
N ILE A 64 4.75 6.01 10.80
CA ILE A 64 5.49 4.83 10.37
C ILE A 64 6.86 5.35 9.94
N ASN A 65 7.91 4.98 10.66
CA ASN A 65 9.28 5.44 10.39
C ASN A 65 9.37 6.97 10.28
N GLY A 66 8.62 7.66 11.13
CA GLY A 66 8.61 9.12 11.13
C GLY A 66 7.63 9.76 10.16
N GLN A 67 7.05 8.99 9.26
CA GLN A 67 6.06 9.49 8.31
C GLN A 67 4.68 9.53 8.99
N PRO A 68 4.02 10.70 9.07
CA PRO A 68 2.69 10.78 9.67
C PRO A 68 1.69 9.89 8.95
N VAL A 69 0.80 9.29 9.72
CA VAL A 69 -0.25 8.43 9.17
C VAL A 69 -1.62 9.05 9.36
N ASN A 70 -2.56 8.67 8.50
CA ASN A 70 -3.94 9.07 8.62
C ASN A 70 -4.84 7.85 8.43
N TYR A 71 -5.81 7.72 9.33
CA TYR A 71 -6.72 6.59 9.38
C TYR A 71 -8.09 7.04 8.89
N LYS A 72 -8.67 6.27 7.99
CA LYS A 72 -10.06 6.50 7.55
C LYS A 72 -10.76 5.17 7.35
N VAL A 73 -12.08 5.17 7.48
CA VAL A 73 -12.91 4.01 7.23
C VAL A 73 -13.59 4.17 5.88
N TYR A 74 -13.50 3.15 5.05
CA TYR A 74 -14.28 3.04 3.83
C TYR A 74 -15.56 2.27 4.15
N VAL A 75 -16.69 2.86 3.89
CA VAL A 75 -18.00 2.19 4.11
C VAL A 75 -18.24 1.27 2.93
N ALA A 76 -17.94 0.00 3.13
CA ALA A 76 -18.10 -1.04 2.12
C ALA A 76 -18.14 -2.39 2.80
N LYS A 77 -18.75 -3.37 2.14
CA LYS A 77 -18.90 -4.72 2.69
C LYS A 77 -17.62 -5.55 2.67
N ASP A 78 -16.61 -5.08 1.97
CA ASP A 78 -15.34 -5.79 1.83
C ASP A 78 -14.70 -6.01 3.19
N VAL A 79 -14.12 -7.20 3.37
CA VAL A 79 -13.31 -7.53 4.55
C VAL A 79 -11.87 -7.22 4.19
N ASN A 80 -11.46 -5.99 4.38
CA ASN A 80 -10.16 -5.55 3.88
C ASN A 80 -9.62 -4.37 4.70
N ALA A 81 -8.31 -4.15 4.59
CA ALA A 81 -7.60 -3.01 5.14
C ALA A 81 -6.30 -2.86 4.38
N PHE A 82 -5.77 -1.66 4.29
CA PHE A 82 -4.47 -1.45 3.67
C PHE A 82 -3.76 -0.23 4.25
N ALA A 83 -2.45 -0.23 4.09
CA ALA A 83 -1.59 0.90 4.43
C ALA A 83 -0.66 1.16 3.25
N MET A 84 -0.45 2.42 2.94
CA MET A 84 0.44 2.86 1.88
C MET A 84 1.66 3.58 2.44
N ALA A 85 2.70 3.69 1.63
CA ALA A 85 3.97 4.25 2.06
C ALA A 85 3.91 5.73 2.44
N ASN A 86 2.85 6.43 2.04
CA ASN A 86 2.62 7.83 2.38
C ASN A 86 1.89 8.03 3.70
N GLY A 87 1.63 6.95 4.45
CA GLY A 87 0.89 7.01 5.70
C GLY A 87 -0.62 6.91 5.56
N CYS A 88 -1.10 6.61 4.38
CA CYS A 88 -2.53 6.42 4.12
C CYS A 88 -2.95 5.05 4.63
N ILE A 89 -3.78 5.02 5.69
CA ILE A 89 -4.28 3.78 6.27
C ILE A 89 -5.80 3.77 6.15
N ARG A 90 -6.33 2.72 5.54
CA ARG A 90 -7.75 2.60 5.28
C ARG A 90 -8.25 1.25 5.77
N VAL A 91 -9.40 1.25 6.44
CA VAL A 91 -10.03 0.06 6.98
C VAL A 91 -11.46 0.02 6.46
N TYR A 92 -11.85 -1.10 5.89
CA TYR A 92 -13.20 -1.24 5.36
C TYR A 92 -14.17 -1.59 6.48
N SER A 93 -15.37 -1.02 6.44
CA SER A 93 -16.39 -1.28 7.48
C SER A 93 -16.77 -2.76 7.55
N GLY A 94 -16.72 -3.48 6.43
CA GLY A 94 -16.97 -4.92 6.43
C GLY A 94 -16.01 -5.70 7.30
N LEU A 95 -14.74 -5.28 7.34
CA LEU A 95 -13.75 -5.88 8.23
C LEU A 95 -14.06 -5.53 9.69
N MET A 96 -14.43 -4.29 9.96
CA MET A 96 -14.74 -3.85 11.30
C MET A 96 -15.99 -4.53 11.86
N ASP A 97 -16.98 -4.80 11.00
CA ASP A 97 -18.19 -5.51 11.39
C ASP A 97 -17.90 -6.96 11.76
N LEU A 98 -16.91 -7.55 11.13
CA LEU A 98 -16.57 -8.96 11.32
C LEU A 98 -15.62 -9.19 12.49
N MET A 99 -14.77 -8.23 12.81
CA MET A 99 -13.66 -8.40 13.75
C MET A 99 -13.81 -7.56 15.01
N THR A 100 -13.25 -8.06 16.11
CA THR A 100 -13.15 -7.30 17.36
C THR A 100 -12.12 -6.18 17.21
N ASP A 101 -12.11 -5.25 18.16
CA ASP A 101 -11.14 -4.16 18.15
C ASP A 101 -9.70 -4.67 18.16
N ASN A 102 -9.42 -5.70 18.96
CA ASN A 102 -8.07 -6.30 19.01
C ASN A 102 -7.68 -6.93 17.68
N GLU A 103 -8.64 -7.57 17.01
CA GLU A 103 -8.39 -8.17 15.71
C GLU A 103 -8.14 -7.11 14.63
N VAL A 104 -8.92 -6.03 14.64
CA VAL A 104 -8.71 -4.91 13.71
C VAL A 104 -7.34 -4.29 13.95
N GLU A 105 -6.98 -4.07 15.22
CA GLU A 105 -5.67 -3.53 15.57
C GLU A 105 -4.55 -4.42 15.03
N ALA A 106 -4.68 -5.75 15.18
CA ALA A 106 -3.67 -6.70 14.71
C ALA A 106 -3.53 -6.62 13.18
N VAL A 107 -4.64 -6.58 12.45
CA VAL A 107 -4.62 -6.48 10.99
C VAL A 107 -3.95 -5.20 10.53
N VAL A 108 -4.37 -4.07 11.10
CA VAL A 108 -3.84 -2.76 10.71
C VAL A 108 -2.36 -2.64 11.09
N GLY A 109 -2.00 -3.09 12.29
CA GLY A 109 -0.60 -3.08 12.73
C GLY A 109 0.29 -3.91 11.81
N HIS A 110 -0.23 -5.01 11.33
CA HIS A 110 0.47 -5.88 10.40
C HIS A 110 0.69 -5.18 9.04
N GLU A 111 -0.33 -4.48 8.53
CA GLU A 111 -0.19 -3.70 7.30
C GLU A 111 0.81 -2.55 7.46
N MET A 112 0.77 -1.88 8.60
CA MET A 112 1.75 -0.82 8.92
C MET A 112 3.17 -1.39 8.97
N GLY A 113 3.33 -2.61 9.50
CA GLY A 113 4.60 -3.31 9.53
C GLY A 113 5.17 -3.55 8.13
N HIS A 114 4.32 -3.89 7.17
CA HIS A 114 4.76 -4.05 5.77
C HIS A 114 5.28 -2.76 5.19
N VAL A 115 4.59 -1.65 5.45
CA VAL A 115 5.07 -0.34 5.02
C VAL A 115 6.44 -0.05 5.63
N ALA A 116 6.57 -0.28 6.94
CA ALA A 116 7.83 -0.03 7.65
C ALA A 116 9.00 -0.83 7.10
N LEU A 117 8.72 -2.04 6.60
CA LEU A 117 9.75 -2.93 6.04
C LEU A 117 9.98 -2.72 4.54
N GLY A 118 9.30 -1.78 3.91
CA GLY A 118 9.48 -1.47 2.49
C GLY A 118 8.77 -2.42 1.54
N HIS A 119 7.87 -3.25 2.03
CA HIS A 119 7.15 -4.22 1.19
C HIS A 119 6.21 -3.56 0.20
N VAL A 120 5.66 -2.38 0.53
CA VAL A 120 4.80 -1.62 -0.38
C VAL A 120 5.58 -1.14 -1.59
N LYS A 121 6.81 -0.65 -1.38
CA LYS A 121 7.70 -0.24 -2.46
C LYS A 121 7.95 -1.40 -3.42
N LYS A 122 8.29 -2.56 -2.88
CA LYS A 122 8.55 -3.75 -3.67
C LYS A 122 7.29 -4.18 -4.44
N GLY A 123 6.14 -4.15 -3.79
CA GLY A 123 4.87 -4.46 -4.43
C GLY A 123 4.54 -3.51 -5.58
N MET A 124 4.82 -2.23 -5.41
CA MET A 124 4.64 -1.24 -6.47
C MET A 124 5.54 -1.53 -7.67
N GLN A 125 6.80 -1.84 -7.41
CA GLN A 125 7.74 -2.15 -8.49
C GLN A 125 7.30 -3.37 -9.29
N VAL A 126 6.82 -4.40 -8.60
CA VAL A 126 6.30 -5.60 -9.26
C VAL A 126 5.04 -5.29 -10.05
N ALA A 127 4.12 -4.53 -9.48
CA ALA A 127 2.85 -4.20 -10.13
C ALA A 127 3.03 -3.32 -11.37
N ILE A 128 3.98 -2.38 -11.32
CA ILE A 128 4.26 -1.48 -12.45
C ILE A 128 4.99 -2.24 -13.57
N GLY A 129 5.97 -3.08 -13.18
CA GLY A 129 6.77 -3.84 -14.12
C GLY A 129 7.98 -3.08 -14.64
N THR A 130 8.96 -3.83 -15.10
CA THR A 130 10.27 -3.29 -15.50
C THR A 130 10.17 -2.33 -16.69
N ASN A 131 9.37 -2.68 -17.69
CA ASN A 131 9.26 -1.86 -18.90
C ASN A 131 8.63 -0.50 -18.59
N ALA A 132 7.61 -0.48 -17.74
CA ALA A 132 6.96 0.76 -17.35
C ALA A 132 7.88 1.63 -16.49
N LEU A 133 8.66 1.01 -15.60
CA LEU A 133 9.66 1.74 -14.81
C LEU A 133 10.73 2.37 -15.68
N ARG A 134 11.17 1.64 -16.71
CA ARG A 134 12.16 2.13 -17.64
C ARG A 134 11.62 3.31 -18.44
N ALA A 135 10.39 3.19 -18.95
CA ALA A 135 9.74 4.26 -19.68
C ALA A 135 9.55 5.50 -18.80
N ALA A 136 9.18 5.28 -17.54
CA ALA A 136 8.99 6.36 -16.59
C ALA A 136 10.30 7.09 -16.28
N ALA A 137 11.41 6.35 -16.18
CA ALA A 137 12.71 6.95 -15.93
C ALA A 137 13.16 7.86 -17.07
N ALA A 138 12.71 7.57 -18.30
CA ALA A 138 13.03 8.40 -19.47
C ALA A 138 12.05 9.56 -19.64
N SER A 139 10.99 9.61 -18.85
CA SER A 139 9.94 10.61 -18.97
C SER A 139 10.28 11.86 -18.18
N ALA A 140 9.97 13.03 -18.73
CA ALA A 140 10.21 14.30 -18.06
C ALA A 140 9.30 14.49 -16.83
N GLY A 141 8.12 13.86 -16.84
CA GLY A 141 7.18 13.94 -15.72
C GLY A 141 7.42 12.91 -14.62
N GLY A 142 8.41 12.03 -14.79
CA GLY A 142 8.68 10.96 -13.84
C GLY A 142 7.62 9.87 -13.85
N ILE A 143 7.68 8.98 -12.85
CA ILE A 143 6.78 7.82 -12.80
C ILE A 143 5.31 8.23 -12.64
N VAL A 144 5.04 9.22 -11.80
CA VAL A 144 3.67 9.68 -11.56
C VAL A 144 3.07 10.26 -12.83
N GLY A 145 3.84 11.11 -13.53
CA GLY A 145 3.39 11.74 -14.76
C GLY A 145 3.24 10.78 -15.93
N SER A 146 3.91 9.61 -15.89
CA SER A 146 3.86 8.63 -16.96
C SER A 146 2.67 7.68 -16.84
N LEU A 147 2.01 7.64 -15.70
CA LEU A 147 0.88 6.73 -15.47
C LEU A 147 -0.44 7.46 -15.70
N SER A 148 -1.34 6.81 -16.43
CA SER A 148 -2.69 7.33 -16.63
C SER A 148 -3.52 7.14 -15.35
N GLN A 149 -4.67 7.80 -15.30
CA GLN A 149 -5.59 7.68 -14.18
C GLN A 149 -6.03 6.22 -13.98
N SER A 150 -6.30 5.50 -15.06
CA SER A 150 -6.69 4.09 -14.96
C SER A 150 -5.54 3.21 -14.49
N GLN A 151 -4.31 3.52 -14.90
CA GLN A 151 -3.14 2.77 -14.44
C GLN A 151 -2.88 2.98 -12.95
N LEU A 152 -3.09 4.20 -12.47
CA LEU A 152 -2.98 4.50 -11.03
C LEU A 152 -4.05 3.77 -10.23
N GLY A 153 -5.28 3.71 -10.74
CA GLY A 153 -6.35 2.96 -10.12
C GLY A 153 -6.06 1.46 -10.06
N ASP A 154 -5.57 0.90 -11.16
CA ASP A 154 -5.17 -0.51 -11.21
C ASP A 154 -4.04 -0.82 -10.24
N LEU A 155 -3.09 0.08 -10.13
CA LEU A 155 -1.98 -0.07 -9.18
C LEU A 155 -2.50 -0.16 -7.75
N GLY A 156 -3.39 0.77 -7.37
CA GLY A 156 -4.00 0.77 -6.05
C GLY A 156 -4.73 -0.52 -5.76
N GLU A 157 -5.57 -0.97 -6.69
CA GLU A 157 -6.33 -2.21 -6.53
C GLU A 157 -5.43 -3.43 -6.38
N LYS A 158 -4.40 -3.52 -7.20
CA LYS A 158 -3.45 -4.64 -7.12
C LYS A 158 -2.73 -4.68 -5.78
N LEU A 159 -2.32 -3.53 -5.28
CA LEU A 159 -1.64 -3.45 -3.99
C LEU A 159 -2.55 -3.86 -2.85
N VAL A 160 -3.79 -3.38 -2.85
CA VAL A 160 -4.77 -3.73 -1.82
C VAL A 160 -5.07 -5.22 -1.83
N ASN A 161 -5.36 -5.76 -3.01
CA ASN A 161 -5.72 -7.17 -3.13
C ASN A 161 -4.56 -8.10 -2.77
N SER A 162 -3.33 -7.73 -3.08
CA SER A 162 -2.18 -8.58 -2.81
C SER A 162 -1.76 -8.56 -1.34
N GLN A 163 -2.06 -7.49 -0.60
CA GLN A 163 -1.62 -7.37 0.77
C GLN A 163 -2.48 -8.19 1.73
N PHE A 164 -3.70 -7.75 1.98
CA PHE A 164 -4.50 -8.34 3.05
C PHE A 164 -5.07 -9.71 2.68
N SER A 165 -5.67 -9.85 1.50
CA SER A 165 -6.37 -11.08 1.14
C SER A 165 -5.48 -12.31 1.13
N GLN A 166 -4.28 -12.19 0.56
CA GLN A 166 -3.33 -13.29 0.52
C GLN A 166 -2.84 -13.65 1.91
N ARG A 167 -2.61 -12.65 2.74
CA ARG A 167 -2.16 -12.87 4.09
C ARG A 167 -3.23 -13.52 4.94
N GLN A 168 -4.47 -13.13 4.79
CA GLN A 168 -5.58 -13.72 5.52
C GLN A 168 -5.66 -15.22 5.25
N GLU A 169 -5.53 -15.62 3.98
CA GLU A 169 -5.48 -17.02 3.62
C GLU A 169 -4.29 -17.76 4.25
N SER A 170 -3.13 -17.11 4.21
CA SER A 170 -1.92 -17.68 4.77
C SER A 170 -2.04 -17.91 6.28
N GLU A 171 -2.58 -16.94 7.00
CA GLU A 171 -2.80 -17.05 8.44
C GLU A 171 -3.83 -18.11 8.78
N ALA A 172 -4.91 -18.17 8.02
CA ALA A 172 -5.93 -19.19 8.22
C ALA A 172 -5.34 -20.58 8.04
N ARG A 173 -4.49 -20.78 7.03
CA ARG A 173 -3.81 -22.06 6.83
C ARG A 173 -2.86 -22.39 7.97
N SER A 174 -2.14 -21.39 8.46
CA SER A 174 -1.23 -21.59 9.58
C SER A 174 -1.97 -22.01 10.86
N GLU A 175 -3.12 -21.42 11.10
CA GLU A 175 -3.93 -21.72 12.27
C GLU A 175 -4.55 -23.12 12.21
N GLU A 176 -4.76 -23.64 11.02
CA GLU A 176 -5.29 -25.00 10.85
C GLU A 176 -4.26 -26.08 11.19
N HIS A 177 -3.01 -25.75 11.29
CA HIS A 177 -1.94 -26.68 11.61
C HIS A 177 -1.55 -26.58 13.08
#